data_d0d2891b6f8c0ae00c21e113199cb3d9
#
_entry.id   d0d2891b6f8c0ae00c21e113199cb3d9
#
_cell.length_a   1.000
_cell.length_b   1.000
_cell.length_c   1.000
_cell.angle_alpha   90.00
_cell.angle_beta   90.00
_cell.angle_gamma   90.00
#
_symmetry.space_group_name_H-M   'P 1'
#
loop_
_entity.id
_entity.type
_entity.pdbx_description
1 polymer ?
#
loop_
_entity_poly.entity_id
_entity_poly.type
_entity_poly.pdbx_seq_one_letter_code
_entity_poly.pdbx_strand_id
1 'polypeptide(L)'
;MLIPKVKEPKLVTDYKPISLCNVVYKMASRAIANRLNKILPSIISDTQSAFVHGRLITDNVIVAFETMHHISQKKGGKIGEMVLKLDMSKAYDRVKWACLDKLMEKLGFVEQWRRLIMQCVTTVSYAININGHPKGHIIPTRGIRQGDPLSPYLFLLCAEGLSALI
;
A
#
# COMPACT_ATOMS: atom_id res chain seq x y z
N MET A 1 2.07 -6.11 -17.22
CA MET A 1 2.25 -5.01 -18.18
C MET A 1 3.29 -4.04 -17.63
N LEU A 2 4.18 -3.51 -18.48
CA LEU A 2 5.18 -2.52 -18.09
C LEU A 2 4.76 -1.15 -18.64
N ILE A 3 4.68 -0.14 -17.77
CA ILE A 3 4.38 1.24 -18.16
C ILE A 3 5.65 2.08 -18.00
N PRO A 4 6.08 2.84 -19.02
CA PRO A 4 7.25 3.70 -18.91
C PRO A 4 7.02 4.82 -17.89
N LYS A 5 8.02 5.09 -17.05
CA LYS A 5 8.05 6.21 -16.09
C LYS A 5 8.63 7.47 -16.68
N VAL A 6 9.43 7.32 -17.76
CA VAL A 6 10.13 8.41 -18.45
C VAL A 6 9.81 8.36 -19.93
N LYS A 7 10.01 9.47 -20.64
CA LYS A 7 9.70 9.55 -22.09
C LYS A 7 10.51 8.58 -22.95
N GLU A 8 11.77 8.34 -22.60
CA GLU A 8 12.67 7.43 -23.32
C GLU A 8 13.27 6.39 -22.35
N PRO A 9 12.55 5.31 -22.04
CA PRO A 9 13.02 4.30 -21.11
C PRO A 9 14.13 3.45 -21.73
N LYS A 10 15.28 3.37 -21.09
CA LYS A 10 16.45 2.58 -21.52
C LYS A 10 16.69 1.36 -20.65
N LEU A 11 16.29 1.41 -19.37
CA LEU A 11 16.49 0.36 -18.38
C LEU A 11 15.16 -0.24 -17.94
N VAL A 12 15.19 -1.47 -17.46
CA VAL A 12 13.99 -2.13 -16.87
C VAL A 12 13.45 -1.34 -15.67
N THR A 13 14.32 -0.66 -14.93
CA THR A 13 13.97 0.22 -13.80
C THR A 13 13.14 1.45 -14.20
N ASP A 14 13.21 1.84 -15.47
CA ASP A 14 12.45 2.97 -16.02
C ASP A 14 10.97 2.61 -16.27
N TYR A 15 10.62 1.36 -16.04
CA TYR A 15 9.25 0.88 -16.18
C TYR A 15 8.61 0.61 -14.82
N LYS A 16 7.30 0.82 -14.76
CA LYS A 16 6.44 0.45 -13.64
C LYS A 16 5.70 -0.83 -14.00
N PRO A 17 5.93 -1.94 -13.28
CA PRO A 17 5.16 -3.15 -13.51
C PRO A 17 3.73 -2.99 -12.97
N ILE A 18 2.75 -3.36 -13.78
CA ILE A 18 1.34 -3.45 -13.36
C ILE A 18 0.88 -4.88 -13.56
N SER A 19 0.32 -5.47 -12.53
CA SER A 19 -0.24 -6.82 -12.57
C SER A 19 -1.61 -6.79 -13.25
N LEU A 20 -1.78 -7.63 -14.25
CA LEU A 20 -3.08 -7.89 -14.86
C LEU A 20 -3.70 -9.10 -14.15
N CYS A 21 -4.72 -8.86 -13.36
CA CYS A 21 -5.48 -9.91 -12.72
C CYS A 21 -6.58 -10.42 -13.66
N ASN A 22 -6.91 -11.70 -13.60
CA ASN A 22 -8.08 -12.22 -14.32
C ASN A 22 -9.38 -11.60 -13.78
N VAL A 23 -10.43 -11.60 -14.59
CA VAL A 23 -11.69 -10.93 -14.30
C VAL A 23 -12.36 -11.51 -13.05
N VAL A 24 -12.41 -12.84 -12.92
CA VAL A 24 -13.05 -13.53 -11.78
C VAL A 24 -12.36 -13.14 -10.47
N TYR A 25 -11.03 -13.21 -10.45
CA TYR A 25 -10.27 -12.78 -9.28
C TYR A 25 -10.51 -11.29 -8.95
N LYS A 26 -10.54 -10.43 -9.97
CA LYS A 26 -10.81 -9.00 -9.78
C LYS A 26 -12.17 -8.73 -9.14
N MET A 27 -13.19 -9.48 -9.51
CA MET A 27 -14.52 -9.39 -8.89
C MET A 27 -14.48 -9.83 -7.43
N ALA A 28 -13.84 -10.97 -7.13
CA ALA A 28 -13.70 -11.47 -5.77
C ALA A 28 -12.89 -10.51 -4.88
N SER A 29 -11.72 -10.08 -5.34
CA SER A 29 -10.86 -9.14 -4.59
C SER A 29 -11.56 -7.78 -4.37
N ARG A 30 -12.36 -7.31 -5.33
CA ARG A 30 -13.15 -6.10 -5.17
C ARG A 30 -14.25 -6.24 -4.11
N ALA A 31 -14.92 -7.40 -4.07
CA ALA A 31 -15.93 -7.68 -3.05
C ALA A 31 -15.32 -7.69 -1.64
N ILE A 32 -14.13 -8.30 -1.49
CA ILE A 32 -13.37 -8.30 -0.23
C ILE A 32 -12.94 -6.87 0.13
N ALA A 33 -12.39 -6.13 -0.83
CA ALA A 33 -11.97 -4.75 -0.66
C ALA A 33 -13.11 -3.83 -0.20
N ASN A 34 -14.30 -3.98 -0.80
CA ASN A 34 -15.48 -3.20 -0.42
C ASN A 34 -15.93 -3.49 1.03
N ARG A 35 -15.78 -4.73 1.50
CA ARG A 35 -16.07 -5.09 2.89
C ARG A 35 -15.03 -4.50 3.84
N LEU A 36 -13.74 -4.63 3.48
CA LEU A 36 -12.64 -4.08 4.26
C LEU A 36 -12.76 -2.55 4.39
N ASN A 37 -13.11 -1.87 3.31
CA ASN A 37 -13.26 -0.41 3.29
C ASN A 37 -14.28 0.12 4.32
N LYS A 38 -15.31 -0.68 4.64
CA LYS A 38 -16.32 -0.28 5.63
C LYS A 38 -15.78 -0.21 7.05
N ILE A 39 -14.77 -1.00 7.39
CA ILE A 39 -14.18 -1.06 8.73
C ILE A 39 -12.89 -0.25 8.85
N LEU A 40 -12.27 0.16 7.74
CA LEU A 40 -11.03 0.94 7.76
C LEU A 40 -11.13 2.20 8.63
N PRO A 41 -12.20 3.01 8.57
CA PRO A 41 -12.28 4.21 9.39
C PRO A 41 -12.20 3.97 10.92
N SER A 42 -12.52 2.75 11.38
CA SER A 42 -12.45 2.38 12.80
C SER A 42 -11.12 1.79 13.25
N ILE A 43 -10.25 1.40 12.30
CA ILE A 43 -8.98 0.71 12.60
C ILE A 43 -7.75 1.49 12.11
N ILE A 44 -7.95 2.52 11.29
CA ILE A 44 -6.89 3.36 10.76
C ILE A 44 -6.92 4.72 11.46
N SER A 45 -5.76 5.19 11.93
CA SER A 45 -5.62 6.47 12.63
C SER A 45 -6.15 7.64 11.80
N ASP A 46 -6.60 8.70 12.48
CA ASP A 46 -7.20 9.87 11.83
C ASP A 46 -6.20 10.67 10.99
N THR A 47 -4.92 10.49 11.24
CA THR A 47 -3.83 11.12 10.48
C THR A 47 -3.62 10.51 9.09
N GLN A 48 -4.15 9.30 8.83
CA GLN A 48 -4.06 8.63 7.54
C GLN A 48 -5.29 8.90 6.68
N SER A 49 -5.12 9.60 5.55
CA SER A 49 -6.22 9.94 4.65
C SER A 49 -6.25 9.15 3.34
N ALA A 50 -5.13 8.54 2.92
CA ALA A 50 -5.10 7.81 1.66
C ALA A 50 -6.03 6.58 1.69
N PHE A 51 -6.87 6.42 0.67
CA PHE A 51 -7.79 5.29 0.47
C PHE A 51 -8.83 5.05 1.59
N VAL A 52 -8.96 5.95 2.56
CA VAL A 52 -10.00 5.88 3.59
C VAL A 52 -11.19 6.71 3.15
N HIS A 53 -12.39 6.11 3.18
CA HIS A 53 -13.60 6.79 2.72
C HIS A 53 -13.92 8.02 3.59
N GLY A 54 -14.30 9.12 2.94
CA GLY A 54 -14.66 10.37 3.63
C GLY A 54 -13.45 11.23 4.06
N ARG A 55 -12.21 10.79 3.86
CA ARG A 55 -11.00 11.57 4.13
C ARG A 55 -10.40 12.14 2.84
N LEU A 56 -9.94 13.37 2.89
CA LEU A 56 -9.31 14.05 1.75
C LEU A 56 -7.79 13.98 1.88
N ILE A 57 -7.13 13.60 0.79
CA ILE A 57 -5.65 13.58 0.75
C ILE A 57 -5.05 15.00 0.90
N THR A 58 -5.82 16.03 0.54
CA THR A 58 -5.46 17.44 0.72
C THR A 58 -5.27 17.82 2.17
N ASP A 59 -5.97 17.18 3.11
CA ASP A 59 -5.85 17.47 4.54
C ASP A 59 -4.41 17.18 5.02
N ASN A 60 -3.80 16.09 4.56
CA ASN A 60 -2.40 15.79 4.86
C ASN A 60 -1.43 16.85 4.32
N VAL A 61 -1.74 17.42 3.15
CA VAL A 61 -0.92 18.50 2.56
C VAL A 61 -1.03 19.77 3.41
N ILE A 62 -2.23 20.12 3.86
CA ILE A 62 -2.47 21.28 4.70
C ILE A 62 -1.76 21.13 6.04
N VAL A 63 -1.92 19.98 6.72
CA VAL A 63 -1.24 19.69 8.00
C VAL A 63 0.28 19.77 7.84
N ALA A 64 0.83 19.20 6.77
CA ALA A 64 2.26 19.28 6.51
C ALA A 64 2.72 20.74 6.29
N PHE A 65 1.95 21.53 5.53
CA PHE A 65 2.24 22.93 5.28
C PHE A 65 2.21 23.77 6.56
N GLU A 66 1.17 23.64 7.38
CA GLU A 66 1.04 24.33 8.67
C GLU A 66 2.14 23.95 9.64
N THR A 67 2.48 22.65 9.71
CA THR A 67 3.60 22.18 10.55
C THR A 67 4.93 22.79 10.12
N MET A 68 5.24 22.81 8.84
CA MET A 68 6.46 23.40 8.30
C MET A 68 6.48 24.92 8.51
N HIS A 69 5.34 25.59 8.32
CA HIS A 69 5.21 27.03 8.57
C HIS A 69 5.43 27.34 10.06
N HIS A 70 4.83 26.59 10.98
CA HIS A 70 5.06 26.75 12.41
C HIS A 70 6.53 26.63 12.78
N ILE A 71 7.21 25.58 12.30
CA ILE A 71 8.65 25.35 12.56
C ILE A 71 9.49 26.49 11.99
N SER A 72 9.17 26.99 10.80
CA SER A 72 9.92 28.08 10.15
C SER A 72 9.77 29.42 10.89
N GLN A 73 8.66 29.66 11.58
CA GLN A 73 8.39 30.87 12.35
C GLN A 73 8.96 30.82 13.77
N LYS A 74 9.39 29.67 14.24
CA LYS A 74 9.93 29.51 15.59
C LYS A 74 11.31 30.16 15.73
N LYS A 75 11.36 31.33 16.35
CA LYS A 75 12.60 32.17 16.48
C LYS A 75 13.44 31.87 17.71
N GLY A 76 13.10 30.83 18.51
CA GLY A 76 13.87 30.47 19.71
C GLY A 76 13.30 29.27 20.42
N GLY A 77 14.08 28.74 21.35
CA GLY A 77 13.74 27.58 22.16
C GLY A 77 14.96 26.73 22.47
N LYS A 78 14.96 26.04 23.63
CA LYS A 78 16.04 25.12 24.01
C LYS A 78 16.02 23.80 23.24
N ILE A 79 14.87 23.46 22.63
CA ILE A 79 14.65 22.20 21.91
C ILE A 79 14.43 22.54 20.44
N GLY A 80 15.28 21.98 19.57
CA GLY A 80 15.12 22.05 18.12
C GLY A 80 13.99 21.10 17.65
N GLU A 81 13.29 21.50 16.63
CA GLU A 81 12.26 20.68 15.95
C GLU A 81 12.75 20.35 14.55
N MET A 82 12.42 19.15 14.08
CA MET A 82 12.72 18.75 12.71
C MET A 82 11.54 17.99 12.10
N VAL A 83 11.44 18.06 10.77
CA VAL A 83 10.49 17.26 10.00
C VAL A 83 11.24 16.14 9.32
N LEU A 84 10.80 14.90 9.52
CA LEU A 84 11.33 13.73 8.85
C LEU A 84 10.31 13.23 7.82
N LYS A 85 10.67 13.31 6.54
CA LYS A 85 9.89 12.71 5.46
C LYS A 85 10.43 11.33 5.13
N LEU A 86 9.61 10.29 5.32
CA LEU A 86 9.93 8.92 4.95
C LEU A 86 9.28 8.58 3.61
N ASP A 87 10.07 8.02 2.69
CA ASP A 87 9.58 7.51 1.41
C ASP A 87 10.00 6.05 1.22
N MET A 88 9.02 5.18 0.99
CA MET A 88 9.26 3.75 0.82
C MET A 88 9.40 3.40 -0.65
N SER A 89 10.63 3.18 -1.12
CA SER A 89 10.86 2.65 -2.46
C SER A 89 10.30 1.24 -2.60
N LYS A 90 9.56 0.98 -3.70
CA LYS A 90 8.94 -0.33 -3.98
C LYS A 90 8.06 -0.84 -2.82
N ALA A 91 7.26 0.04 -2.23
CA ALA A 91 6.50 -0.22 -1.02
C ALA A 91 5.66 -1.51 -1.10
N TYR A 92 4.93 -1.71 -2.22
CA TYR A 92 4.11 -2.90 -2.44
C TYR A 92 4.93 -4.19 -2.51
N ASP A 93 6.10 -4.15 -3.13
CA ASP A 93 6.97 -5.34 -3.30
C ASP A 93 7.63 -5.77 -1.98
N ARG A 94 7.67 -4.87 -0.99
CA ARG A 94 8.34 -5.10 0.30
C ARG A 94 7.44 -5.60 1.41
N VAL A 95 6.14 -5.64 1.21
CA VAL A 95 5.19 -6.16 2.21
C VAL A 95 5.50 -7.63 2.51
N LYS A 96 5.89 -7.92 3.74
CA LYS A 96 6.10 -9.29 4.22
C LYS A 96 4.75 -9.90 4.62
N TRP A 97 4.39 -11.04 4.05
CA TRP A 97 3.10 -11.69 4.29
C TRP A 97 2.87 -12.08 5.75
N ALA A 98 3.90 -12.63 6.41
CA ALA A 98 3.82 -12.95 7.83
C ALA A 98 3.59 -11.70 8.72
N CYS A 99 4.13 -10.54 8.33
CA CYS A 99 3.89 -9.28 9.01
C CYS A 99 2.45 -8.81 8.81
N LEU A 100 1.95 -8.88 7.57
CA LEU A 100 0.57 -8.52 7.25
C LEU A 100 -0.44 -9.38 8.03
N ASP A 101 -0.24 -10.70 8.10
CA ASP A 101 -1.11 -11.60 8.86
C ASP A 101 -1.12 -11.26 10.36
N LYS A 102 0.06 -11.06 10.96
CA LYS A 102 0.17 -10.65 12.37
C LYS A 102 -0.44 -9.29 12.66
N LEU A 103 -0.32 -8.33 11.74
CA LEU A 103 -0.97 -7.03 11.88
C LEU A 103 -2.49 -7.17 11.88
N MET A 104 -3.05 -7.93 10.94
CA MET A 104 -4.49 -8.21 10.92
C MET A 104 -4.96 -8.90 12.20
N GLU A 105 -4.17 -9.83 12.75
CA GLU A 105 -4.46 -10.47 14.04
C GLU A 105 -4.51 -9.45 15.18
N LYS A 106 -3.52 -8.57 15.27
CA LYS A 106 -3.45 -7.50 16.28
C LYS A 106 -4.58 -6.48 16.15
N LEU A 107 -5.02 -6.22 14.92
CA LEU A 107 -6.17 -5.36 14.63
C LEU A 107 -7.53 -6.05 14.88
N GLY A 108 -7.54 -7.30 15.38
CA GLY A 108 -8.76 -8.01 15.76
C GLY A 108 -9.50 -8.70 14.63
N PHE A 109 -8.88 -8.90 13.46
CA PHE A 109 -9.50 -9.66 12.38
C PHE A 109 -9.63 -11.14 12.75
N VAL A 110 -10.82 -11.70 12.59
CA VAL A 110 -11.07 -13.13 12.81
C VAL A 110 -10.27 -13.99 11.84
N GLU A 111 -9.89 -15.19 12.29
CA GLU A 111 -8.99 -16.09 11.55
C GLU A 111 -9.51 -16.42 10.13
N GLN A 112 -10.81 -16.68 9.98
CA GLN A 112 -11.42 -17.00 8.66
C GLN A 112 -11.21 -15.85 7.66
N TRP A 113 -11.32 -14.61 8.10
CA TRP A 113 -11.12 -13.43 7.27
C TRP A 113 -9.64 -13.25 6.91
N ARG A 114 -8.74 -13.43 7.87
CA ARG A 114 -7.30 -13.40 7.64
C ARG A 114 -6.88 -14.45 6.63
N ARG A 115 -7.34 -15.71 6.78
CA ARG A 115 -7.07 -16.79 5.82
C ARG A 115 -7.53 -16.44 4.41
N LEU A 116 -8.72 -15.86 4.25
CA LEU A 116 -9.24 -15.45 2.95
C LEU A 116 -8.34 -14.40 2.28
N ILE A 117 -7.95 -13.37 3.03
CA ILE A 117 -7.04 -12.33 2.52
C ILE A 117 -5.68 -12.94 2.17
N MET A 118 -5.12 -13.76 3.06
CA MET A 118 -3.81 -14.39 2.82
C MET A 118 -3.84 -15.32 1.61
N GLN A 119 -4.92 -16.07 1.36
CA GLN A 119 -5.07 -16.83 0.12
C GLN A 119 -5.02 -15.93 -1.11
N CYS A 120 -5.66 -14.77 -1.09
CA CYS A 120 -5.60 -13.81 -2.20
C CYS A 120 -4.17 -13.32 -2.47
N VAL A 121 -3.31 -13.27 -1.46
CA VAL A 121 -1.95 -12.74 -1.55
C VAL A 121 -0.91 -13.83 -1.84
N THR A 122 -1.00 -15.00 -1.18
CA THR A 122 0.05 -16.02 -1.19
C THR A 122 -0.05 -17.02 -2.34
N THR A 123 -1.23 -17.25 -2.90
CA THR A 123 -1.45 -18.24 -3.99
C THR A 123 -1.16 -17.69 -5.39
N VAL A 124 -0.48 -16.54 -5.46
CA VAL A 124 -0.22 -15.83 -6.70
C VAL A 124 0.97 -16.41 -7.43
N SER A 125 0.84 -16.53 -8.75
CA SER A 125 1.98 -16.68 -9.65
C SER A 125 1.92 -15.60 -10.73
N TYR A 126 3.08 -15.23 -11.28
CA TYR A 126 3.19 -14.23 -12.33
C TYR A 126 3.86 -14.81 -13.57
N ALA A 127 3.46 -14.28 -14.72
CA ALA A 127 4.21 -14.37 -15.95
C ALA A 127 4.42 -12.96 -16.52
N ILE A 128 5.53 -12.72 -17.16
CA ILE A 128 5.82 -11.44 -17.82
C ILE A 128 5.20 -11.49 -19.21
N ASN A 129 4.31 -10.55 -19.52
CA ASN A 129 3.75 -10.45 -20.87
C ASN A 129 4.74 -9.70 -21.78
N ILE A 130 5.30 -10.41 -22.75
CA ILE A 130 6.19 -9.86 -23.76
C ILE A 130 5.52 -10.02 -25.12
N ASN A 131 5.23 -8.92 -25.80
CA ASN A 131 4.58 -8.90 -27.12
C ASN A 131 3.29 -9.75 -27.18
N GLY A 132 2.45 -9.67 -26.13
CA GLY A 132 1.20 -10.41 -26.06
C GLY A 132 1.31 -11.84 -25.53
N HIS A 133 2.51 -12.38 -25.37
CA HIS A 133 2.73 -13.74 -24.90
C HIS A 133 3.25 -13.78 -23.46
N PRO A 134 2.63 -14.57 -22.56
CA PRO A 134 3.14 -14.76 -21.21
C PRO A 134 4.43 -15.59 -21.24
N LYS A 135 5.49 -15.09 -20.61
CA LYS A 135 6.80 -15.72 -20.49
C LYS A 135 7.22 -15.84 -19.04
N GLY A 136 7.88 -16.96 -18.72
CA GLY A 136 8.37 -17.25 -17.38
C GLY A 136 7.28 -17.61 -16.41
N HIS A 137 7.67 -18.14 -15.24
CA HIS A 137 6.81 -18.45 -14.10
C HIS A 137 7.51 -17.96 -12.84
N ILE A 138 6.91 -16.99 -12.16
CA ILE A 138 7.46 -16.34 -10.97
C ILE A 138 6.50 -16.59 -9.81
N ILE A 139 7.00 -17.23 -8.76
CA ILE A 139 6.28 -17.41 -7.51
C ILE A 139 6.88 -16.42 -6.50
N PRO A 140 6.13 -15.39 -6.09
CA PRO A 140 6.63 -14.43 -5.10
C PRO A 140 6.64 -15.07 -3.71
N THR A 141 7.52 -14.57 -2.85
CA THR A 141 7.59 -14.92 -1.42
C THR A 141 7.16 -13.78 -0.51
N ARG A 142 6.87 -12.62 -1.08
CA ARG A 142 6.42 -11.40 -0.42
C ARG A 142 5.80 -10.45 -1.44
N GLY A 143 5.26 -9.36 -0.94
CA GLY A 143 4.69 -8.28 -1.77
C GLY A 143 3.20 -8.48 -2.04
N ILE A 144 2.58 -7.38 -2.45
CA ILE A 144 1.17 -7.30 -2.85
C ILE A 144 1.09 -6.76 -4.28
N ARG A 145 0.04 -7.15 -5.00
CA ARG A 145 -0.07 -6.86 -6.44
C ARG A 145 -0.37 -5.39 -6.71
N GLN A 146 0.40 -4.77 -7.58
CA GLN A 146 0.09 -3.44 -8.09
C GLN A 146 -0.99 -3.54 -9.18
N GLY A 147 -2.17 -2.96 -8.92
CA GLY A 147 -3.35 -3.04 -9.79
C GLY A 147 -4.45 -4.01 -9.28
N ASP A 148 -4.24 -4.66 -8.15
CA ASP A 148 -5.27 -5.43 -7.46
C ASP A 148 -6.15 -4.49 -6.62
N PRO A 149 -7.50 -4.58 -6.70
CA PRO A 149 -8.41 -3.79 -5.90
C PRO A 149 -8.20 -3.87 -4.38
N LEU A 150 -7.67 -5.00 -3.88
CA LEU A 150 -7.45 -5.24 -2.46
C LEU A 150 -6.13 -4.63 -1.96
N SER A 151 -5.11 -4.56 -2.82
CA SER A 151 -3.74 -4.17 -2.43
C SER A 151 -3.62 -2.81 -1.75
N PRO A 152 -4.31 -1.73 -2.16
CA PRO A 152 -4.23 -0.44 -1.47
C PRO A 152 -4.61 -0.53 0.01
N TYR A 153 -5.63 -1.30 0.33
CA TYR A 153 -6.11 -1.46 1.70
C TYR A 153 -5.17 -2.32 2.55
N LEU A 154 -4.59 -3.37 1.96
CA LEU A 154 -3.57 -4.17 2.66
C LEU A 154 -2.30 -3.35 2.94
N PHE A 155 -1.94 -2.48 2.00
CA PHE A 155 -0.83 -1.56 2.22
C PHE A 155 -1.13 -0.55 3.34
N LEU A 156 -2.37 -0.05 3.42
CA LEU A 156 -2.80 0.82 4.53
C LEU A 156 -2.62 0.15 5.89
N LEU A 157 -3.03 -1.11 6.04
CA LEU A 157 -2.82 -1.86 7.29
C LEU A 157 -1.33 -1.93 7.65
N CYS A 158 -0.46 -2.16 6.65
CA CYS A 158 0.99 -2.18 6.88
C CYS A 158 1.54 -0.80 7.25
N ALA A 159 1.03 0.26 6.64
CA ALA A 159 1.43 1.64 6.94
C ALA A 159 1.01 2.04 8.35
N GLU A 160 -0.19 1.66 8.78
CA GLU A 160 -0.69 1.86 10.15
C GLU A 160 0.21 1.16 11.17
N GLY A 161 0.57 -0.11 10.92
CA GLY A 161 1.50 -0.83 11.77
C GLY A 161 2.88 -0.19 11.85
N LEU A 162 3.36 0.44 10.77
CA LEU A 162 4.61 1.19 10.77
C LEU A 162 4.48 2.49 11.57
N SER A 163 3.38 3.23 11.40
CA SER A 163 3.12 4.47 12.13
C SER A 163 3.02 4.24 13.65
N ALA A 164 2.51 3.08 14.05
CA ALA A 164 2.44 2.72 15.47
C ALA A 164 3.80 2.36 16.10
N LEU A 165 4.86 2.18 15.30
CA LEU A 165 6.22 1.88 15.75
C LEU A 165 7.13 3.12 15.79
N ILE A 166 6.70 4.25 15.23
CA ILE A 166 7.41 5.54 15.20
C ILE A 166 6.89 6.45 16.29
#